data_4c81c6c83dee8977d4ba0508dca6d389
#
_entry.id   4c81c6c83dee8977d4ba0508dca6d389
#
_cell.length_a   1.000
_cell.length_b   1.000
_cell.length_c   1.000
_cell.angle_alpha   90.00
_cell.angle_beta   90.00
_cell.angle_gamma   90.00
#
_symmetry.space_group_name_H-M   'P 1'
#
loop_
_entity.id
_entity.type
_entity.pdbx_description
1 polymer ?
#
loop_
_entity_poly.entity_id
_entity_poly.type
_entity_poly.pdbx_seq_one_letter_code
_entity_poly.pdbx_strand_id
1 'polypeptide(L)'
;MSRDVVVVHAGEPPPADWHAAVFLAGPSPRRPETESWRPEMIERIREQWREDGRLVVFDPERRDGHYADYTGQVEWEERSLHLADEVIFWVPRELAAMPAFTTNVEWGMWHDSGRVVFGAPPEAPGNRYLLHYADTCGVPTATTPADTAAAALRKIGAGAYRRDGERGVPLLVWRTESFRRWYQAQRGAGNALRAARVVWTFGGQDHGRDPGQGQEEGQGQDEGQRQGRALAYWALHVHVHVAAEDRVKCNEVVISRPDTSVVALYRRGAEPDDTTVVLVREFRSAAATSDGFVHELPGGSGPGDPLGQAISELDEETGLVLEPGRLRAHGARQVAPTVSAHRVHLFSAEITAAELDRLRVAGPHGVAADGERTHVEIRTYGEVRSGGLVDWATLGMLAEALGEVRPPPGSPPRRADAGGRS
;
A
#
# COMPACT_ATOMS: atom_id res chain seq x y z
N MET A 1 -1.53 -27.90 -11.65
CA MET A 1 -2.14 -28.20 -10.33
C MET A 1 -3.63 -28.35 -10.52
N SER A 2 -4.32 -29.19 -9.72
CA SER A 2 -5.77 -29.38 -9.82
C SER A 2 -6.51 -28.16 -9.29
N ARG A 3 -7.61 -27.79 -9.93
CA ARG A 3 -8.57 -26.81 -9.41
C ARG A 3 -9.22 -27.40 -8.17
N ASP A 4 -9.12 -26.68 -7.04
CA ASP A 4 -9.61 -27.19 -5.76
C ASP A 4 -10.35 -26.06 -5.02
N VAL A 5 -11.63 -26.27 -4.72
CA VAL A 5 -12.47 -25.35 -3.93
C VAL A 5 -12.82 -26.05 -2.62
N VAL A 6 -12.18 -25.63 -1.55
CA VAL A 6 -12.36 -26.18 -0.21
C VAL A 6 -13.28 -25.29 0.61
N VAL A 7 -14.40 -25.84 1.09
CA VAL A 7 -15.31 -25.14 2.01
C VAL A 7 -14.92 -25.45 3.43
N VAL A 8 -14.72 -24.41 4.22
CA VAL A 8 -14.38 -24.48 5.65
C VAL A 8 -15.56 -23.89 6.42
N HIS A 9 -16.28 -24.74 7.13
CA HIS A 9 -17.43 -24.32 7.94
C HIS A 9 -16.98 -23.81 9.32
N ALA A 10 -17.86 -23.04 9.95
CA ALA A 10 -17.62 -22.52 11.29
C ALA A 10 -17.19 -23.62 12.25
N GLY A 11 -16.09 -23.35 12.99
CA GLY A 11 -15.47 -24.31 13.92
C GLY A 11 -14.45 -25.24 13.27
N GLU A 12 -14.38 -25.34 11.94
CA GLU A 12 -13.37 -26.15 11.26
C GLU A 12 -12.04 -25.39 11.09
N PRO A 13 -10.88 -26.10 11.19
CA PRO A 13 -9.60 -25.48 10.91
C PRO A 13 -9.41 -25.27 9.40
N PRO A 14 -8.84 -24.12 8.98
CA PRO A 14 -8.54 -23.91 7.57
C PRO A 14 -7.36 -24.79 7.11
N PRO A 15 -7.25 -25.08 5.79
CA PRO A 15 -6.09 -25.73 5.20
C PRO A 15 -4.77 -24.99 5.55
N ALA A 16 -3.66 -25.73 5.54
CA ALA A 16 -2.34 -25.17 5.84
C ALA A 16 -1.83 -24.19 4.75
N ASP A 17 -2.37 -24.31 3.54
CA ASP A 17 -1.99 -23.52 2.38
C ASP A 17 -3.18 -23.26 1.45
N TRP A 18 -3.09 -22.17 0.66
CA TRP A 18 -4.01 -21.85 -0.42
C TRP A 18 -3.46 -20.82 -1.39
N HIS A 19 -4.20 -20.61 -2.50
CA HIS A 19 -3.90 -19.56 -3.48
C HIS A 19 -4.80 -18.34 -3.29
N ALA A 20 -6.04 -18.57 -2.84
CA ALA A 20 -7.00 -17.53 -2.54
C ALA A 20 -7.96 -17.97 -1.44
N ALA A 21 -8.62 -17.00 -0.78
CA ALA A 21 -9.65 -17.26 0.20
C ALA A 21 -10.77 -16.22 0.11
N VAL A 22 -12.03 -16.67 0.25
CA VAL A 22 -13.20 -15.81 0.34
C VAL A 22 -13.98 -16.12 1.62
N PHE A 23 -14.66 -15.11 2.17
CA PHE A 23 -15.59 -15.28 3.28
C PHE A 23 -17.01 -14.93 2.82
N LEU A 24 -18.00 -15.77 3.16
CA LEU A 24 -19.40 -15.58 2.81
C LEU A 24 -20.16 -14.82 3.90
N ALA A 25 -20.14 -13.49 3.84
CA ALA A 25 -20.87 -12.61 4.74
C ALA A 25 -22.31 -12.40 4.26
N GLY A 26 -23.25 -12.44 5.21
CA GLY A 26 -24.65 -12.23 4.90
C GLY A 26 -25.56 -12.89 5.94
N PRO A 27 -26.89 -12.65 5.87
CA PRO A 27 -27.81 -13.14 6.87
C PRO A 27 -27.90 -14.67 6.86
N SER A 28 -27.95 -15.27 8.05
CA SER A 28 -28.28 -16.68 8.22
C SER A 28 -29.77 -16.86 8.52
N PRO A 29 -30.38 -17.94 8.02
CA PRO A 29 -31.76 -18.29 8.33
C PRO A 29 -32.01 -18.42 9.82
N ARG A 30 -33.11 -17.84 10.30
CA ARG A 30 -33.55 -17.94 11.70
C ARG A 30 -34.62 -19.00 11.92
N ARG A 31 -35.15 -19.56 10.83
CA ARG A 31 -36.22 -20.55 10.83
C ARG A 31 -35.80 -21.76 10.02
N PRO A 32 -36.12 -22.98 10.48
CA PRO A 32 -35.74 -24.21 9.78
C PRO A 32 -36.30 -24.33 8.34
N GLU A 33 -37.44 -23.68 8.06
CA GLU A 33 -38.07 -23.67 6.76
C GLU A 33 -37.47 -22.68 5.76
N THR A 34 -36.57 -21.80 6.23
CA THR A 34 -35.89 -20.84 5.37
C THR A 34 -34.59 -21.45 4.87
N GLU A 35 -34.42 -21.58 3.58
CA GLU A 35 -33.23 -22.12 2.96
C GLU A 35 -32.09 -21.10 3.04
N SER A 36 -30.86 -21.60 3.27
CA SER A 36 -29.64 -20.78 3.19
C SER A 36 -29.30 -20.49 1.73
N TRP A 37 -28.87 -19.29 1.47
CA TRP A 37 -28.34 -18.86 0.16
C TRP A 37 -26.89 -19.34 -0.09
N ARG A 38 -26.16 -19.74 0.96
CA ARG A 38 -24.73 -20.08 0.87
C ARG A 38 -24.43 -21.28 -0.02
N PRO A 39 -25.20 -22.37 0.00
CA PRO A 39 -24.98 -23.49 -0.93
C PRO A 39 -24.99 -23.06 -2.40
N GLU A 40 -25.94 -22.21 -2.81
CA GLU A 40 -25.97 -21.68 -4.18
C GLU A 40 -24.71 -20.83 -4.47
N MET A 41 -24.32 -19.92 -3.58
CA MET A 41 -23.14 -19.09 -3.76
C MET A 41 -21.87 -19.95 -3.91
N ILE A 42 -21.72 -21.00 -3.09
CA ILE A 42 -20.59 -21.95 -3.17
C ILE A 42 -20.56 -22.63 -4.54
N GLU A 43 -21.70 -23.07 -5.07
CA GLU A 43 -21.75 -23.69 -6.41
C GLU A 43 -21.37 -22.68 -7.51
N ARG A 44 -21.84 -21.40 -7.43
CA ARG A 44 -21.40 -20.36 -8.38
C ARG A 44 -19.91 -20.11 -8.33
N ILE A 45 -19.32 -20.11 -7.13
CA ILE A 45 -17.86 -19.99 -6.95
C ILE A 45 -17.14 -21.19 -7.59
N ARG A 46 -17.61 -22.42 -7.36
CA ARG A 46 -17.03 -23.63 -7.97
C ARG A 46 -17.10 -23.62 -9.49
N GLU A 47 -18.24 -23.24 -10.03
CA GLU A 47 -18.47 -23.15 -11.47
C GLU A 47 -17.55 -22.09 -12.14
N GLN A 48 -17.22 -21.03 -11.42
CA GLN A 48 -16.50 -19.88 -11.98
C GLN A 48 -15.00 -19.87 -11.65
N TRP A 49 -14.54 -20.58 -10.61
CA TRP A 49 -13.13 -20.71 -10.32
C TRP A 49 -12.42 -21.48 -11.42
N ARG A 50 -11.61 -20.81 -12.24
CA ARG A 50 -10.91 -21.38 -13.39
C ARG A 50 -9.42 -21.49 -13.20
N GLU A 51 -8.90 -20.89 -12.15
CA GLU A 51 -7.48 -20.81 -11.89
C GLU A 51 -6.92 -22.12 -11.32
N ASP A 52 -5.67 -22.39 -11.58
CA ASP A 52 -4.95 -23.49 -10.93
C ASP A 52 -4.68 -23.16 -9.46
N GLY A 53 -4.96 -24.12 -8.59
CA GLY A 53 -4.69 -23.99 -7.16
C GLY A 53 -5.95 -23.98 -6.29
N ARG A 54 -5.73 -23.88 -5.00
CA ARG A 54 -6.76 -23.99 -3.97
C ARG A 54 -7.40 -22.63 -3.69
N LEU A 55 -8.73 -22.56 -3.83
CA LEU A 55 -9.58 -21.51 -3.29
C LEU A 55 -10.25 -22.02 -2.01
N VAL A 56 -10.11 -21.30 -0.91
CA VAL A 56 -10.83 -21.56 0.33
C VAL A 56 -12.07 -20.69 0.41
N VAL A 57 -13.21 -21.29 0.75
CA VAL A 57 -14.47 -20.60 1.01
C VAL A 57 -14.80 -20.77 2.48
N PHE A 58 -14.73 -19.68 3.26
CA PHE A 58 -15.14 -19.66 4.66
C PHE A 58 -16.66 -19.46 4.73
N ASP A 59 -17.34 -20.46 5.25
CA ASP A 59 -18.78 -20.47 5.46
C ASP A 59 -19.09 -20.37 6.96
N PRO A 60 -19.69 -19.26 7.46
CA PRO A 60 -20.00 -19.12 8.88
C PRO A 60 -21.13 -20.04 9.38
N GLU A 61 -21.80 -20.76 8.49
CA GLU A 61 -22.75 -21.80 8.90
C GLU A 61 -22.01 -23.06 9.33
N ARG A 62 -22.44 -23.61 10.47
CA ARG A 62 -21.88 -24.86 10.96
C ARG A 62 -22.43 -26.05 10.18
N ARG A 63 -21.59 -27.01 9.89
CA ARG A 63 -21.97 -28.22 9.17
C ARG A 63 -23.02 -29.05 9.92
N ASP A 64 -22.99 -29.03 11.24
CA ASP A 64 -23.93 -29.74 12.12
C ASP A 64 -25.16 -28.93 12.53
N GLY A 65 -25.24 -27.65 12.12
CA GLY A 65 -26.33 -26.74 12.47
C GLY A 65 -26.40 -26.33 13.94
N HIS A 66 -25.42 -26.73 14.79
CA HIS A 66 -25.43 -26.46 16.22
C HIS A 66 -24.52 -25.29 16.61
N TYR A 67 -25.09 -24.25 17.24
CA TYR A 67 -24.41 -23.02 17.67
C TYR A 67 -24.33 -22.96 19.21
N ALA A 68 -23.75 -24.00 19.84
CA ALA A 68 -23.69 -24.09 21.32
C ALA A 68 -22.66 -23.11 21.91
N ASP A 69 -21.59 -22.75 21.18
CA ASP A 69 -20.56 -21.82 21.60
C ASP A 69 -20.60 -20.55 20.76
N TYR A 70 -21.29 -19.53 21.26
CA TYR A 70 -21.39 -18.22 20.58
C TYR A 70 -20.07 -17.49 20.51
N THR A 71 -19.25 -17.54 21.59
CA THR A 71 -17.96 -16.84 21.61
C THR A 71 -16.98 -17.45 20.61
N GLY A 72 -16.87 -18.78 20.59
CA GLY A 72 -16.02 -19.49 19.63
C GLY A 72 -16.47 -19.28 18.18
N GLN A 73 -17.79 -19.10 17.94
CA GLN A 73 -18.31 -18.73 16.62
C GLN A 73 -17.81 -17.35 16.19
N VAL A 74 -17.93 -16.32 17.03
CA VAL A 74 -17.50 -14.95 16.74
C VAL A 74 -15.98 -14.90 16.51
N GLU A 75 -15.19 -15.58 17.34
CA GLU A 75 -13.73 -15.64 17.18
C GLU A 75 -13.32 -16.34 15.87
N TRP A 76 -14.05 -17.38 15.46
CA TRP A 76 -13.81 -18.06 14.20
C TRP A 76 -14.15 -17.16 13.00
N GLU A 77 -15.30 -16.45 13.05
CA GLU A 77 -15.72 -15.51 12.01
C GLU A 77 -14.72 -14.37 11.87
N GLU A 78 -14.33 -13.73 12.96
CA GLU A 78 -13.34 -12.64 12.95
C GLU A 78 -12.02 -13.11 12.33
N ARG A 79 -11.51 -14.27 12.75
CA ARG A 79 -10.28 -14.85 12.19
C ARG A 79 -10.40 -15.12 10.70
N SER A 80 -11.53 -15.69 10.27
CA SER A 80 -11.76 -16.06 8.88
C SER A 80 -11.94 -14.84 7.98
N LEU A 81 -12.60 -13.78 8.45
CA LEU A 81 -12.70 -12.48 7.80
C LEU A 81 -11.30 -11.85 7.57
N HIS A 82 -10.42 -11.95 8.56
CA HIS A 82 -9.05 -11.45 8.40
C HIS A 82 -8.21 -12.27 7.43
N LEU A 83 -8.44 -13.59 7.32
CA LEU A 83 -7.76 -14.49 6.41
C LEU A 83 -8.26 -14.40 4.97
N ALA A 84 -9.50 -13.96 4.75
CA ALA A 84 -10.09 -13.84 3.43
C ALA A 84 -9.40 -12.76 2.59
N ASP A 85 -9.20 -13.05 1.31
CA ASP A 85 -8.76 -12.06 0.32
C ASP A 85 -9.90 -11.14 -0.09
N GLU A 86 -11.10 -11.73 -0.23
CA GLU A 86 -12.33 -11.00 -0.52
C GLU A 86 -13.44 -11.47 0.42
N VAL A 87 -14.24 -10.53 0.90
CA VAL A 87 -15.47 -10.78 1.65
C VAL A 87 -16.65 -10.57 0.73
N ILE A 88 -17.37 -11.64 0.46
CA ILE A 88 -18.58 -11.62 -0.38
C ILE A 88 -19.77 -11.32 0.52
N PHE A 89 -20.27 -10.10 0.48
CA PHE A 89 -21.55 -9.76 1.09
C PHE A 89 -22.67 -10.08 0.11
N TRP A 90 -23.44 -11.14 0.41
CA TRP A 90 -24.70 -11.42 -0.26
C TRP A 90 -25.84 -11.23 0.74
N VAL A 91 -26.72 -10.24 0.47
CA VAL A 91 -27.71 -9.78 1.45
C VAL A 91 -29.14 -9.93 0.91
N PRO A 92 -29.65 -11.17 0.76
CA PRO A 92 -31.03 -11.45 0.39
C PRO A 92 -31.93 -11.26 1.62
N ARG A 93 -31.99 -10.02 2.10
CA ARG A 93 -32.65 -9.69 3.37
C ARG A 93 -34.15 -9.99 3.34
N GLU A 94 -34.61 -10.71 4.36
CA GLU A 94 -35.99 -10.87 4.73
C GLU A 94 -36.15 -10.48 6.20
N LEU A 95 -37.00 -9.47 6.48
CA LEU A 95 -37.05 -8.88 7.83
C LEU A 95 -37.46 -9.89 8.92
N ALA A 96 -38.27 -10.88 8.58
CA ALA A 96 -38.77 -11.90 9.53
C ALA A 96 -37.83 -13.12 9.63
N ALA A 97 -37.25 -13.57 8.51
CA ALA A 97 -36.49 -14.82 8.44
C ALA A 97 -34.98 -14.62 8.40
N MET A 98 -34.50 -13.54 7.77
CA MET A 98 -33.08 -13.21 7.58
C MET A 98 -32.83 -11.70 7.75
N PRO A 99 -32.96 -11.11 8.96
CA PRO A 99 -32.92 -9.65 9.15
C PRO A 99 -31.55 -9.00 8.96
N ALA A 100 -30.45 -9.76 8.90
CA ALA A 100 -29.07 -9.30 8.65
C ALA A 100 -28.53 -8.29 9.68
N PHE A 101 -28.80 -8.46 10.97
CA PHE A 101 -28.33 -7.52 12.00
C PHE A 101 -26.79 -7.56 12.15
N THR A 102 -26.21 -8.76 12.29
CA THR A 102 -24.76 -8.96 12.36
C THR A 102 -24.08 -8.58 11.06
N THR A 103 -24.71 -8.89 9.93
CA THR A 103 -24.21 -8.49 8.60
C THR A 103 -24.04 -6.98 8.47
N ASN A 104 -24.92 -6.16 9.09
CA ASN A 104 -24.76 -4.71 9.08
C ASN A 104 -23.53 -4.26 9.90
N VAL A 105 -23.20 -4.96 10.99
CA VAL A 105 -22.00 -4.69 11.79
C VAL A 105 -20.75 -5.06 10.99
N GLU A 106 -20.72 -6.26 10.40
CA GLU A 106 -19.63 -6.72 9.54
C GLU A 106 -19.42 -5.77 8.35
N TRP A 107 -20.50 -5.35 7.70
CA TRP A 107 -20.42 -4.35 6.63
C TRP A 107 -19.79 -3.05 7.10
N GLY A 108 -20.23 -2.52 8.25
CA GLY A 108 -19.65 -1.32 8.85
C GLY A 108 -18.14 -1.45 9.15
N MET A 109 -17.66 -2.66 9.44
CA MET A 109 -16.24 -2.93 9.71
C MET A 109 -15.38 -3.15 8.45
N TRP A 110 -16.00 -3.56 7.34
CA TRP A 110 -15.24 -4.07 6.20
C TRP A 110 -15.45 -3.31 4.88
N HIS A 111 -16.50 -2.49 4.74
CA HIS A 111 -16.87 -1.86 3.47
C HIS A 111 -15.77 -1.02 2.81
N ASP A 112 -14.87 -0.43 3.59
CA ASP A 112 -13.76 0.42 3.16
C ASP A 112 -12.41 -0.32 3.07
N SER A 113 -12.38 -1.61 3.41
CA SER A 113 -11.16 -2.42 3.45
C SER A 113 -10.49 -2.65 2.09
N GLY A 114 -11.16 -2.32 0.99
CA GLY A 114 -10.74 -2.68 -0.37
C GLY A 114 -10.87 -4.17 -0.72
N ARG A 115 -11.41 -4.99 0.21
CA ARG A 115 -11.52 -6.46 0.10
C ARG A 115 -12.96 -6.96 0.15
N VAL A 116 -13.89 -6.17 -0.38
CA VAL A 116 -15.31 -6.53 -0.34
C VAL A 116 -15.95 -6.46 -1.73
N VAL A 117 -16.96 -7.26 -1.92
CA VAL A 117 -17.97 -7.12 -2.96
C VAL A 117 -19.35 -7.20 -2.32
N PHE A 118 -20.31 -6.47 -2.85
CA PHE A 118 -21.67 -6.45 -2.31
C PHE A 118 -22.68 -6.95 -3.33
N GLY A 119 -23.56 -7.83 -2.92
CA GLY A 119 -24.68 -8.28 -3.74
C GLY A 119 -25.97 -8.35 -2.95
N ALA A 120 -27.08 -8.06 -3.60
CA ALA A 120 -28.42 -8.24 -3.05
C ALA A 120 -29.45 -8.36 -4.17
N PRO A 121 -30.51 -9.16 -3.98
CA PRO A 121 -31.67 -9.10 -4.88
C PRO A 121 -32.26 -7.68 -4.89
N PRO A 122 -32.71 -7.17 -6.04
CA PRO A 122 -33.25 -5.79 -6.13
C PRO A 122 -34.45 -5.53 -5.20
N GLU A 123 -35.23 -6.56 -4.91
CA GLU A 123 -36.39 -6.50 -4.02
C GLU A 123 -36.05 -6.64 -2.53
N ALA A 124 -34.83 -6.99 -2.18
CA ALA A 124 -34.44 -7.18 -0.79
C ALA A 124 -34.52 -5.86 0.00
N PRO A 125 -35.33 -5.80 1.09
CA PRO A 125 -35.60 -4.55 1.80
C PRO A 125 -34.40 -4.10 2.64
N GLY A 126 -34.29 -2.79 2.87
CA GLY A 126 -33.38 -2.22 3.86
C GLY A 126 -31.90 -2.22 3.49
N ASN A 127 -31.53 -2.47 2.21
CA ASN A 127 -30.14 -2.47 1.74
C ASN A 127 -29.67 -1.10 1.22
N ARG A 128 -30.56 -0.09 1.13
CA ARG A 128 -30.20 1.24 0.57
C ARG A 128 -29.01 1.89 1.25
N TYR A 129 -28.88 1.75 2.57
CA TYR A 129 -27.78 2.31 3.33
C TYR A 129 -26.45 1.62 3.03
N LEU A 130 -26.45 0.29 2.88
CA LEU A 130 -25.27 -0.49 2.50
C LEU A 130 -24.82 -0.16 1.08
N LEU A 131 -25.77 -0.04 0.14
CA LEU A 131 -25.50 0.34 -1.24
C LEU A 131 -24.90 1.75 -1.37
N HIS A 132 -25.35 2.70 -0.53
CA HIS A 132 -24.76 4.03 -0.47
C HIS A 132 -23.27 3.99 -0.13
N TYR A 133 -22.88 3.23 0.89
CA TYR A 133 -21.46 3.06 1.22
C TYR A 133 -20.69 2.25 0.18
N ALA A 134 -21.33 1.27 -0.45
CA ALA A 134 -20.72 0.55 -1.55
C ALA A 134 -20.33 1.50 -2.71
N ASP A 135 -21.24 2.40 -3.08
CA ASP A 135 -20.98 3.41 -4.12
C ASP A 135 -19.89 4.40 -3.67
N THR A 136 -20.00 4.94 -2.47
CA THR A 136 -19.02 5.89 -1.91
C THR A 136 -17.61 5.32 -1.85
N CYS A 137 -17.46 4.04 -1.47
CA CYS A 137 -16.17 3.36 -1.36
C CYS A 137 -15.73 2.67 -2.67
N GLY A 138 -16.50 2.77 -3.75
CA GLY A 138 -16.21 2.10 -5.01
C GLY A 138 -16.23 0.58 -4.92
N VAL A 139 -17.06 0.02 -4.02
CA VAL A 139 -17.24 -1.43 -3.88
C VAL A 139 -18.04 -1.95 -5.05
N PRO A 140 -17.58 -3.00 -5.76
CA PRO A 140 -18.35 -3.63 -6.82
C PRO A 140 -19.69 -4.16 -6.28
N THR A 141 -20.79 -3.88 -6.99
CA THR A 141 -22.13 -4.32 -6.63
C THR A 141 -22.73 -5.24 -7.69
N ALA A 142 -23.61 -6.17 -7.27
CA ALA A 142 -24.31 -7.09 -8.16
C ALA A 142 -25.71 -7.42 -7.62
N THR A 143 -26.57 -7.96 -8.49
CA THR A 143 -27.97 -8.30 -8.15
C THR A 143 -28.24 -9.78 -8.17
N THR A 144 -27.28 -10.61 -8.55
CA THR A 144 -27.39 -12.08 -8.55
C THR A 144 -26.20 -12.72 -7.80
N PRO A 145 -26.36 -13.93 -7.24
CA PRO A 145 -25.24 -14.67 -6.64
C PRO A 145 -24.11 -14.94 -7.64
N ALA A 146 -24.44 -15.25 -8.88
CA ALA A 146 -23.46 -15.53 -9.93
C ALA A 146 -22.60 -14.31 -10.25
N ASP A 147 -23.19 -13.13 -10.41
CA ASP A 147 -22.46 -11.90 -10.71
C ASP A 147 -21.64 -11.42 -9.50
N THR A 148 -22.16 -11.63 -8.27
CA THR A 148 -21.43 -11.31 -7.03
C THR A 148 -20.19 -12.20 -6.90
N ALA A 149 -20.32 -13.51 -7.13
CA ALA A 149 -19.19 -14.44 -7.17
C ALA A 149 -18.17 -14.03 -8.26
N ALA A 150 -18.65 -13.70 -9.47
CA ALA A 150 -17.82 -13.25 -10.58
C ALA A 150 -17.02 -11.98 -10.22
N ALA A 151 -17.64 -11.02 -9.54
CA ALA A 151 -16.97 -9.80 -9.11
C ALA A 151 -15.85 -10.10 -8.12
N ALA A 152 -16.07 -10.96 -7.13
CA ALA A 152 -15.03 -11.37 -6.17
C ALA A 152 -13.88 -12.11 -6.86
N LEU A 153 -14.21 -13.09 -7.73
CA LEU A 153 -13.19 -13.86 -8.43
C LEU A 153 -12.35 -13.02 -9.41
N ARG A 154 -12.95 -12.00 -10.05
CA ARG A 154 -12.18 -11.05 -10.86
C ARG A 154 -11.13 -10.29 -10.04
N LYS A 155 -11.47 -9.83 -8.82
CA LYS A 155 -10.52 -9.17 -7.91
C LYS A 155 -9.42 -10.13 -7.44
N ILE A 156 -9.77 -11.37 -7.17
CA ILE A 156 -8.82 -12.43 -6.78
C ILE A 156 -7.89 -12.79 -7.94
N GLY A 157 -8.38 -12.88 -9.19
CA GLY A 157 -7.60 -13.37 -10.33
C GLY A 157 -6.95 -14.72 -10.03
N ALA A 158 -5.73 -14.95 -10.48
CA ALA A 158 -5.01 -16.21 -10.29
C ALA A 158 -4.62 -16.52 -8.83
N GLY A 159 -4.83 -15.58 -7.92
CA GLY A 159 -4.38 -15.75 -6.55
C GLY A 159 -2.86 -15.71 -6.37
N ALA A 160 -2.37 -16.22 -5.23
CA ALA A 160 -0.96 -16.44 -4.96
C ALA A 160 -0.81 -17.54 -3.90
N TYR A 161 0.10 -18.47 -4.11
CA TYR A 161 0.36 -19.52 -3.13
C TYR A 161 0.87 -18.93 -1.81
N ARG A 162 0.19 -19.23 -0.71
CA ARG A 162 0.51 -18.78 0.66
C ARG A 162 0.31 -19.92 1.64
N ARG A 163 1.22 -20.04 2.57
CA ARG A 163 1.20 -21.06 3.62
C ARG A 163 1.49 -20.45 4.99
N ASP A 164 1.19 -21.17 6.04
CA ASP A 164 1.47 -20.75 7.42
C ASP A 164 1.00 -19.32 7.70
N GLY A 165 1.86 -18.48 8.23
CA GLY A 165 1.56 -17.07 8.51
C GLY A 165 1.40 -16.18 7.27
N GLU A 166 1.84 -16.63 6.10
CA GLU A 166 1.65 -15.93 4.82
C GLU A 166 0.16 -15.77 4.48
N ARG A 167 -0.67 -16.72 4.93
CA ARG A 167 -2.13 -16.70 4.72
C ARG A 167 -2.83 -15.48 5.32
N GLY A 168 -2.23 -14.86 6.34
CA GLY A 168 -2.74 -13.62 6.95
C GLY A 168 -2.44 -12.36 6.16
N VAL A 169 -1.72 -12.45 5.04
CA VAL A 169 -1.47 -11.34 4.13
C VAL A 169 -2.42 -11.44 2.94
N PRO A 170 -3.43 -10.57 2.82
CA PRO A 170 -4.38 -10.63 1.71
C PRO A 170 -3.72 -10.29 0.38
N LEU A 171 -4.30 -10.78 -0.73
CA LEU A 171 -3.79 -10.57 -2.09
C LEU A 171 -3.61 -9.09 -2.43
N LEU A 172 -4.46 -8.22 -1.90
CA LEU A 172 -4.35 -6.78 -2.06
C LEU A 172 -2.96 -6.25 -1.62
N VAL A 173 -2.44 -6.72 -0.49
CA VAL A 173 -1.11 -6.37 0.01
C VAL A 173 -0.03 -7.24 -0.64
N TRP A 174 -0.27 -8.55 -0.76
CA TRP A 174 0.69 -9.52 -1.30
C TRP A 174 1.23 -9.14 -2.68
N ARG A 175 0.39 -8.52 -3.52
CA ARG A 175 0.72 -8.12 -4.89
C ARG A 175 1.51 -6.82 -4.99
N THR A 176 1.59 -6.03 -3.92
CA THR A 176 2.38 -4.80 -3.96
C THR A 176 3.86 -5.11 -4.11
N GLU A 177 4.56 -4.29 -4.88
CA GLU A 177 6.00 -4.46 -5.08
C GLU A 177 6.75 -4.30 -3.77
N SER A 178 6.36 -3.33 -2.95
CA SER A 178 6.96 -3.06 -1.65
C SER A 178 6.87 -4.26 -0.70
N PHE A 179 5.70 -4.95 -0.64
CA PHE A 179 5.56 -6.17 0.16
C PHE A 179 6.41 -7.31 -0.39
N ARG A 180 6.34 -7.59 -1.70
CA ARG A 180 7.11 -8.67 -2.33
C ARG A 180 8.59 -8.53 -2.08
N ARG A 181 9.14 -7.34 -2.24
CA ARG A 181 10.55 -7.04 -2.02
C ARG A 181 10.94 -7.20 -0.54
N TRP A 182 10.15 -6.63 0.38
CA TRP A 182 10.37 -6.78 1.81
C TRP A 182 10.36 -8.25 2.22
N TYR A 183 9.34 -8.99 1.79
CA TYR A 183 9.20 -10.39 2.17
C TYR A 183 10.27 -11.29 1.52
N GLN A 184 10.67 -10.99 0.29
CA GLN A 184 11.79 -11.68 -0.35
C GLN A 184 13.10 -11.48 0.43
N ALA A 185 13.36 -10.29 0.95
CA ALA A 185 14.51 -10.03 1.80
C ALA A 185 14.44 -10.84 3.11
N GLN A 186 13.26 -10.92 3.76
CA GLN A 186 13.06 -11.75 4.95
C GLN A 186 13.33 -13.23 4.65
N ARG A 187 12.78 -13.75 3.56
CA ARG A 187 13.01 -15.13 3.13
C ARG A 187 14.48 -15.40 2.78
N GLY A 188 15.16 -14.45 2.14
CA GLY A 188 16.58 -14.53 1.82
C GLY A 188 17.46 -14.62 3.06
N ALA A 189 17.02 -14.04 4.19
CA ALA A 189 17.66 -14.19 5.50
C ALA A 189 17.26 -15.47 6.26
N GLY A 190 16.43 -16.34 5.65
CA GLY A 190 15.90 -17.55 6.29
C GLY A 190 14.69 -17.28 7.20
N ASN A 191 14.25 -16.04 7.32
CA ASN A 191 13.11 -15.69 8.17
C ASN A 191 11.77 -16.15 7.55
N ALA A 192 10.76 -16.37 8.38
CA ALA A 192 9.44 -16.80 7.95
C ALA A 192 8.32 -16.08 8.71
N LEU A 193 7.24 -15.74 8.02
CA LEU A 193 6.02 -15.28 8.66
C LEU A 193 5.34 -16.44 9.40
N ARG A 194 5.07 -16.24 10.68
CA ARG A 194 4.26 -17.14 11.52
C ARG A 194 2.83 -16.67 11.65
N ALA A 195 2.61 -15.35 11.58
CA ALA A 195 1.30 -14.72 11.45
C ALA A 195 1.46 -13.36 10.81
N ALA A 196 0.39 -12.89 10.17
CA ALA A 196 0.25 -11.50 9.72
C ALA A 196 -1.21 -11.09 9.83
N ARG A 197 -1.45 -9.81 10.11
CA ARG A 197 -2.78 -9.19 10.10
C ARG A 197 -2.66 -7.77 9.57
N VAL A 198 -3.56 -7.40 8.66
CA VAL A 198 -3.69 -6.02 8.20
C VAL A 198 -4.14 -5.15 9.37
N VAL A 199 -3.39 -4.09 9.64
CA VAL A 199 -3.76 -3.04 10.60
C VAL A 199 -4.47 -1.91 9.86
N TRP A 200 -3.97 -1.55 8.69
CA TRP A 200 -4.51 -0.47 7.88
C TRP A 200 -4.05 -0.57 6.42
N THR A 201 -4.90 -0.12 5.50
CA THR A 201 -4.57 0.06 4.08
C THR A 201 -5.14 1.37 3.58
N PHE A 202 -4.45 1.99 2.61
CA PHE A 202 -4.93 3.19 1.95
C PHE A 202 -4.67 3.09 0.43
N GLY A 203 -5.72 3.31 -0.37
CA GLY A 203 -5.62 3.32 -1.82
C GLY A 203 -5.11 4.66 -2.34
N GLY A 204 -4.18 4.66 -3.32
CA GLY A 204 -3.78 5.85 -4.05
C GLY A 204 -4.92 6.36 -4.95
N GLN A 205 -5.03 7.70 -5.06
CA GLN A 205 -6.05 8.48 -5.76
C GLN A 205 -7.37 8.67 -5.00
N ASP A 206 -7.27 9.28 -3.83
CA ASP A 206 -8.31 10.16 -3.29
C ASP A 206 -7.72 11.56 -3.11
N HIS A 207 -7.26 12.15 -4.23
CA HIS A 207 -6.87 13.55 -4.23
C HIS A 207 -8.14 14.38 -4.12
N GLY A 208 -8.42 14.85 -2.91
CA GLY A 208 -9.25 16.03 -2.69
C GLY A 208 -10.76 15.86 -2.80
N ARG A 209 -11.39 14.78 -2.37
CA ARG A 209 -12.79 14.85 -2.00
C ARG A 209 -12.91 15.31 -0.54
N ASP A 210 -13.07 16.64 -0.41
CA ASP A 210 -13.59 17.22 0.83
C ASP A 210 -14.96 16.58 1.14
N PRO A 211 -15.13 15.92 2.30
CA PRO A 211 -16.41 15.31 2.68
C PRO A 211 -17.57 16.32 2.74
N GLY A 212 -17.29 17.63 2.64
CA GLY A 212 -18.26 18.71 2.70
C GLY A 212 -18.70 19.32 1.36
N GLN A 213 -18.10 18.96 0.22
CA GLN A 213 -18.53 19.49 -1.08
C GLN A 213 -19.54 18.55 -1.74
N GLY A 214 -20.80 19.00 -1.77
CA GLY A 214 -21.89 18.35 -2.47
C GLY A 214 -21.60 18.19 -3.97
N GLN A 215 -22.02 17.06 -4.52
CA GLN A 215 -21.91 16.71 -5.94
C GLN A 215 -22.58 17.77 -6.80
N GLU A 216 -21.82 18.50 -7.61
CA GLU A 216 -22.34 19.03 -8.85
C GLU A 216 -22.32 17.90 -9.90
N GLU A 217 -23.52 17.56 -10.38
CA GLU A 217 -23.75 16.51 -11.39
C GLU A 217 -23.09 16.90 -12.71
N GLY A 218 -21.88 16.36 -12.95
CA GLY A 218 -21.25 16.30 -14.27
C GLY A 218 -21.64 14.99 -14.94
N GLN A 219 -22.66 15.01 -15.78
CA GLN A 219 -23.02 13.90 -16.66
C GLN A 219 -21.93 13.63 -17.69
N GLY A 220 -21.45 12.38 -17.72
CA GLY A 220 -20.84 11.74 -18.89
C GLY A 220 -19.33 11.63 -18.89
N GLN A 221 -18.79 10.59 -18.24
CA GLN A 221 -17.55 9.96 -18.66
C GLN A 221 -17.55 8.46 -18.35
N ASP A 222 -17.49 7.70 -19.41
CA ASP A 222 -16.94 6.36 -19.65
C ASP A 222 -17.03 5.33 -18.51
N GLU A 223 -18.04 4.44 -18.57
CA GLU A 223 -18.23 3.28 -17.70
C GLU A 223 -17.11 2.21 -17.80
N GLY A 224 -16.08 2.44 -18.61
CA GLY A 224 -15.02 1.46 -18.97
C GLY A 224 -13.79 1.43 -18.06
N GLN A 225 -13.55 2.39 -17.17
CA GLN A 225 -12.27 2.51 -16.45
C GLN A 225 -12.35 2.68 -14.94
N ARG A 226 -13.32 2.12 -14.25
CA ARG A 226 -13.21 1.93 -12.79
C ARG A 226 -12.35 0.70 -12.48
N GLN A 227 -11.08 0.70 -12.91
CA GLN A 227 -10.08 -0.25 -12.41
C GLN A 227 -9.89 0.02 -10.92
N GLY A 228 -9.96 -1.04 -10.10
CA GLY A 228 -9.84 -0.97 -8.65
C GLY A 228 -8.65 -0.12 -8.23
N ARG A 229 -8.86 0.75 -7.24
CA ARG A 229 -7.83 1.63 -6.64
C ARG A 229 -6.57 0.82 -6.35
N ALA A 230 -5.44 1.21 -6.91
CA ALA A 230 -4.16 0.60 -6.58
C ALA A 230 -3.83 0.91 -5.10
N LEU A 231 -3.40 -0.11 -4.36
CA LEU A 231 -3.01 0.08 -2.97
C LEU A 231 -1.72 0.91 -2.90
N ALA A 232 -1.79 2.08 -2.26
CA ALA A 232 -0.64 2.96 -2.07
C ALA A 232 0.10 2.68 -0.76
N TYR A 233 -0.65 2.48 0.34
CA TYR A 233 -0.08 2.28 1.68
C TYR A 233 -0.65 1.03 2.33
N TRP A 234 0.17 0.35 3.10
CA TRP A 234 -0.27 -0.76 3.95
C TRP A 234 0.50 -0.79 5.26
N ALA A 235 -0.15 -1.29 6.31
CA ALA A 235 0.44 -1.60 7.60
C ALA A 235 0.03 -3.01 8.03
N LEU A 236 1.00 -3.83 8.38
CA LEU A 236 0.82 -5.20 8.85
C LEU A 236 1.38 -5.35 10.26
N HIS A 237 0.59 -5.90 11.18
CA HIS A 237 1.13 -6.52 12.38
C HIS A 237 1.65 -7.91 12.01
N VAL A 238 2.91 -8.19 12.31
CA VAL A 238 3.58 -9.42 11.86
C VAL A 238 4.21 -10.18 13.03
N HIS A 239 4.14 -11.51 12.93
CA HIS A 239 4.93 -12.41 13.74
C HIS A 239 5.97 -13.05 12.83
N VAL A 240 7.24 -12.76 13.05
CA VAL A 240 8.34 -13.23 12.21
C VAL A 240 9.20 -14.20 13.00
N HIS A 241 9.40 -15.40 12.48
CA HIS A 241 10.46 -16.29 12.97
C HIS A 241 11.81 -15.76 12.45
N VAL A 242 12.67 -15.36 13.36
CA VAL A 242 14.02 -14.86 13.09
C VAL A 242 14.98 -16.05 13.11
N ALA A 243 15.37 -16.52 11.93
CA ALA A 243 16.16 -17.75 11.81
C ALA A 243 17.52 -17.68 12.53
N ALA A 244 18.18 -16.52 12.48
CA ALA A 244 19.48 -16.32 13.13
C ALA A 244 19.46 -16.43 14.66
N GLU A 245 18.27 -16.25 15.27
CA GLU A 245 18.09 -16.24 16.73
C GLU A 245 17.15 -17.35 17.21
N ASP A 246 16.62 -18.15 16.29
CA ASP A 246 15.61 -19.22 16.53
C ASP A 246 14.47 -18.80 17.47
N ARG A 247 13.92 -17.61 17.24
CA ARG A 247 12.81 -17.07 18.02
C ARG A 247 11.76 -16.38 17.16
N VAL A 248 10.55 -16.26 17.68
CA VAL A 248 9.49 -15.49 17.04
C VAL A 248 9.44 -14.10 17.65
N LYS A 249 9.50 -13.09 16.78
CA LYS A 249 9.24 -11.69 17.13
C LYS A 249 7.81 -11.35 16.74
N CYS A 250 6.97 -10.96 17.69
CA CYS A 250 5.52 -10.83 17.52
C CYS A 250 4.94 -9.44 17.82
N ASN A 251 5.79 -8.45 18.06
CA ASN A 251 5.41 -7.09 18.44
C ASN A 251 5.75 -6.02 17.38
N GLU A 252 5.92 -6.43 16.13
CA GLU A 252 6.31 -5.51 15.06
C GLU A 252 5.12 -5.13 14.19
N VAL A 253 5.05 -3.85 13.86
CA VAL A 253 4.21 -3.34 12.76
C VAL A 253 5.13 -2.89 11.65
N VAL A 254 4.90 -3.43 10.45
CA VAL A 254 5.61 -3.03 9.23
C VAL A 254 4.67 -2.15 8.42
N ILE A 255 5.13 -0.94 8.12
CA ILE A 255 4.41 0.01 7.25
C ILE A 255 5.14 0.09 5.91
N SER A 256 4.42 0.30 4.83
CA SER A 256 5.02 0.60 3.54
C SER A 256 4.15 1.50 2.68
N ARG A 257 4.81 2.16 1.76
CA ARG A 257 4.29 2.98 0.66
C ARG A 257 5.08 2.62 -0.61
N PRO A 258 4.71 3.14 -1.79
CA PRO A 258 5.60 3.08 -2.96
C PRO A 258 6.98 3.66 -2.63
N ASP A 259 8.01 3.15 -3.30
CA ASP A 259 9.35 3.73 -3.17
C ASP A 259 9.36 5.17 -3.66
N THR A 260 10.25 5.95 -3.11
CA THR A 260 10.44 7.35 -3.45
C THR A 260 11.72 7.52 -4.25
N SER A 261 11.73 8.41 -5.22
CA SER A 261 12.94 8.84 -5.94
C SER A 261 13.22 10.30 -5.64
N VAL A 262 14.46 10.62 -5.23
CA VAL A 262 14.87 11.99 -4.88
C VAL A 262 16.13 12.41 -5.61
N VAL A 263 16.28 13.70 -5.85
CA VAL A 263 17.43 14.27 -6.56
C VAL A 263 18.16 15.30 -5.69
N ALA A 264 19.40 15.02 -5.32
CA ALA A 264 20.29 16.00 -4.71
C ALA A 264 20.90 16.89 -5.81
N LEU A 265 20.31 18.05 -6.03
CA LEU A 265 20.86 19.07 -6.92
C LEU A 265 21.88 19.91 -6.15
N TYR A 266 23.07 20.08 -6.72
CA TYR A 266 24.12 20.86 -6.08
C TYR A 266 24.98 21.64 -7.09
N ARG A 267 25.66 22.66 -6.60
CA ARG A 267 26.74 23.35 -7.28
C ARG A 267 27.93 23.45 -6.35
N ARG A 268 29.06 22.87 -6.72
CA ARG A 268 30.26 22.84 -5.88
C ARG A 268 30.77 24.24 -5.56
N GLY A 269 31.06 24.48 -4.29
CA GLY A 269 31.77 25.64 -3.78
C GLY A 269 33.28 25.42 -3.73
N ALA A 270 34.01 26.41 -3.21
CA ALA A 270 35.46 26.32 -2.98
C ALA A 270 35.78 25.27 -1.91
N GLU A 271 35.02 25.27 -0.84
CA GLU A 271 35.08 24.29 0.24
C GLU A 271 33.79 23.45 0.24
N PRO A 272 33.79 22.25 0.84
CA PRO A 272 32.60 21.41 0.92
C PRO A 272 31.37 22.12 1.51
N ASP A 273 31.58 22.91 2.56
CA ASP A 273 30.49 23.65 3.24
C ASP A 273 29.94 24.81 2.40
N ASP A 274 30.69 25.32 1.44
CA ASP A 274 30.27 26.36 0.49
C ASP A 274 29.47 25.80 -0.68
N THR A 275 29.37 24.47 -0.81
CA THR A 275 28.59 23.83 -1.86
C THR A 275 27.11 24.22 -1.72
N THR A 276 26.58 24.82 -2.77
CA THR A 276 25.16 25.17 -2.84
C THR A 276 24.34 23.91 -3.06
N VAL A 277 23.26 23.72 -2.31
CA VAL A 277 22.30 22.65 -2.45
C VAL A 277 20.89 23.24 -2.67
N VAL A 278 20.07 22.53 -3.43
CA VAL A 278 18.69 22.90 -3.71
C VAL A 278 17.78 21.98 -2.92
N LEU A 279 16.89 22.57 -2.15
CA LEU A 279 15.86 21.91 -1.38
C LEU A 279 14.48 22.39 -1.84
N VAL A 280 13.46 21.62 -1.55
CA VAL A 280 12.06 22.04 -1.61
C VAL A 280 11.50 22.17 -0.21
N ARG A 281 10.73 23.24 0.03
CA ARG A 281 10.04 23.49 1.28
C ARG A 281 8.55 23.26 1.07
N GLU A 282 8.00 22.33 1.83
CA GLU A 282 6.60 21.92 1.70
C GLU A 282 5.96 21.69 3.06
N PHE A 283 4.64 21.90 3.16
CA PHE A 283 3.84 21.55 4.33
C PHE A 283 3.65 20.03 4.41
N ARG A 284 4.01 19.45 5.55
CA ARG A 284 3.76 18.03 5.82
C ARG A 284 2.99 17.89 7.13
N SER A 285 1.82 17.28 7.08
CA SER A 285 0.95 17.10 8.25
C SER A 285 1.61 16.36 9.43
N ALA A 286 2.61 15.54 9.16
CA ALA A 286 3.37 14.81 10.18
C ALA A 286 4.54 15.62 10.75
N ALA A 287 4.85 16.80 10.20
CA ALA A 287 6.01 17.59 10.63
C ALA A 287 5.80 18.17 12.04
N ALA A 288 6.78 17.97 12.91
CA ALA A 288 6.82 18.57 14.25
C ALA A 288 7.72 19.84 14.27
N THR A 289 7.72 20.60 13.17
CA THR A 289 8.39 21.91 13.04
C THR A 289 7.48 23.01 13.54
N SER A 290 8.02 24.19 13.79
CA SER A 290 7.25 25.33 14.35
C SER A 290 6.15 25.86 13.42
N ASP A 291 6.26 25.59 12.12
CA ASP A 291 5.36 26.05 11.06
C ASP A 291 4.70 24.93 10.23
N GLY A 292 5.01 23.65 10.54
CA GLY A 292 4.51 22.49 9.83
C GLY A 292 5.19 22.23 8.46
N PHE A 293 6.21 23.01 8.12
CA PHE A 293 6.97 22.82 6.88
C PHE A 293 8.22 21.99 7.12
N VAL A 294 8.60 21.24 6.09
CA VAL A 294 9.86 20.48 6.03
C VAL A 294 10.69 20.95 4.84
N HIS A 295 11.99 20.69 4.92
CA HIS A 295 12.92 20.91 3.82
C HIS A 295 13.44 19.55 3.39
N GLU A 296 13.20 19.20 2.14
CA GLU A 296 13.49 17.89 1.57
C GLU A 296 14.28 18.05 0.26
N LEU A 297 14.86 16.95 -0.23
CA LEU A 297 15.34 16.90 -1.61
C LEU A 297 14.13 16.82 -2.55
N PRO A 298 14.13 17.49 -3.71
CA PRO A 298 13.10 17.31 -4.72
C PRO A 298 12.89 15.84 -5.03
N GLY A 299 11.63 15.40 -5.02
CA GLY A 299 11.32 14.01 -5.29
C GLY A 299 9.97 13.55 -4.76
N GLY A 300 9.51 12.44 -5.29
CA GLY A 300 8.23 11.86 -4.94
C GLY A 300 8.13 10.37 -5.21
N SER A 301 6.94 9.84 -5.17
CA SER A 301 6.66 8.41 -5.33
C SER A 301 5.66 8.16 -6.44
N GLY A 302 6.00 7.23 -7.36
CA GLY A 302 5.11 6.84 -8.43
C GLY A 302 5.38 5.43 -8.95
N PRO A 303 4.52 4.93 -9.82
CA PRO A 303 4.76 3.67 -10.51
C PRO A 303 5.82 3.84 -11.59
N GLY A 304 6.72 2.87 -11.73
CA GLY A 304 7.62 2.79 -12.85
C GLY A 304 9.10 2.82 -12.51
N ASP A 305 9.90 3.29 -13.47
CA ASP A 305 11.34 3.36 -13.32
C ASP A 305 11.74 4.50 -12.37
N PRO A 306 12.60 4.23 -11.36
CA PRO A 306 13.02 5.24 -10.39
C PRO A 306 13.71 6.47 -11.02
N LEU A 307 14.43 6.30 -12.13
CA LEU A 307 15.09 7.42 -12.80
C LEU A 307 14.06 8.31 -13.52
N GLY A 308 13.11 7.72 -14.23
CA GLY A 308 12.01 8.44 -14.85
C GLY A 308 11.17 9.22 -13.82
N GLN A 309 10.87 8.58 -12.67
CA GLN A 309 10.18 9.23 -11.58
C GLN A 309 10.97 10.43 -11.02
N ALA A 310 12.28 10.26 -10.78
CA ALA A 310 13.13 11.35 -10.30
C ALA A 310 13.14 12.57 -11.22
N ILE A 311 13.11 12.35 -12.55
CA ILE A 311 13.07 13.43 -13.55
C ILE A 311 11.71 14.13 -13.54
N SER A 312 10.61 13.38 -13.49
CA SER A 312 9.25 13.94 -13.44
C SER A 312 9.06 14.82 -12.23
N GLU A 313 9.37 14.30 -11.04
CA GLU A 313 9.26 15.02 -9.78
C GLU A 313 10.13 16.27 -9.73
N LEU A 314 11.34 16.19 -10.31
CA LEU A 314 12.22 17.33 -10.38
C LEU A 314 11.60 18.48 -11.20
N ASP A 315 10.98 18.18 -12.33
CA ASP A 315 10.24 19.15 -13.14
C ASP A 315 9.02 19.70 -12.39
N GLU A 316 8.22 18.83 -11.80
CA GLU A 316 6.99 19.19 -11.07
C GLU A 316 7.24 20.10 -9.88
N GLU A 317 8.32 19.83 -9.10
CA GLU A 317 8.60 20.57 -7.87
C GLU A 317 9.55 21.76 -8.05
N THR A 318 10.30 21.81 -9.14
CA THR A 318 11.32 22.87 -9.34
C THR A 318 11.27 23.55 -10.70
N GLY A 319 10.52 23.01 -11.67
CA GLY A 319 10.53 23.46 -13.06
C GLY A 319 11.85 23.19 -13.81
N LEU A 320 12.73 22.35 -13.25
CA LEU A 320 14.02 22.02 -13.85
C LEU A 320 13.99 20.65 -14.52
N VAL A 321 14.05 20.63 -15.84
CA VAL A 321 14.17 19.40 -16.65
C VAL A 321 15.63 19.10 -16.88
N LEU A 322 16.07 17.89 -16.49
CA LEU A 322 17.42 17.39 -16.74
C LEU A 322 17.40 16.15 -17.62
N GLU A 323 18.36 16.05 -18.53
CA GLU A 323 18.56 14.83 -19.30
C GLU A 323 18.95 13.66 -18.39
N PRO A 324 18.43 12.43 -18.63
CA PRO A 324 18.71 11.26 -17.79
C PRO A 324 20.20 11.01 -17.54
N GLY A 325 21.03 11.26 -18.54
CA GLY A 325 22.49 11.07 -18.45
C GLY A 325 23.21 12.03 -17.52
N ARG A 326 22.54 13.07 -17.01
CA ARG A 326 23.10 14.00 -16.03
C ARG A 326 22.90 13.53 -14.60
N LEU A 327 21.98 12.59 -14.36
CA LEU A 327 21.67 12.08 -13.03
C LEU A 327 22.59 10.90 -12.70
N ARG A 328 23.34 11.04 -11.61
CA ARG A 328 24.16 9.98 -11.06
C ARG A 328 23.35 9.23 -10.01
N ALA A 329 23.16 7.91 -10.18
CA ALA A 329 22.49 7.05 -9.21
C ALA A 329 23.42 6.66 -8.05
N HIS A 330 22.91 6.73 -6.82
CA HIS A 330 23.59 6.31 -5.58
C HIS A 330 22.99 5.03 -4.99
N GLY A 331 22.00 4.44 -5.68
CA GLY A 331 21.28 3.25 -5.24
C GLY A 331 20.07 3.57 -4.37
N ALA A 332 19.50 2.53 -3.73
CA ALA A 332 18.30 2.63 -2.91
C ALA A 332 18.54 2.12 -1.50
N ARG A 333 18.07 2.87 -0.49
CA ARG A 333 18.15 2.49 0.93
C ARG A 333 16.84 2.73 1.65
N GLN A 334 16.57 1.94 2.70
CA GLN A 334 15.48 2.24 3.64
C GLN A 334 15.88 3.43 4.52
N VAL A 335 14.96 4.37 4.72
CA VAL A 335 15.19 5.56 5.57
C VAL A 335 14.74 5.34 7.01
N ALA A 336 13.79 4.42 7.25
CA ALA A 336 13.28 4.09 8.58
C ALA A 336 13.06 2.57 8.75
N PRO A 337 14.12 1.73 8.69
CA PRO A 337 14.00 0.26 8.68
C PRO A 337 13.41 -0.33 9.95
N THR A 338 13.29 0.46 11.01
CA THR A 338 12.64 0.05 12.27
C THR A 338 11.12 0.00 12.18
N VAL A 339 10.52 0.62 11.16
CA VAL A 339 9.05 0.67 11.00
C VAL A 339 8.61 0.57 9.55
N SER A 340 9.43 1.03 8.58
CA SER A 340 9.02 1.13 7.18
C SER A 340 9.84 0.27 6.24
N ALA A 341 9.13 -0.41 5.32
CA ALA A 341 9.72 -1.28 4.32
C ALA A 341 10.05 -0.57 2.99
N HIS A 342 9.54 0.64 2.76
CA HIS A 342 9.83 1.38 1.52
C HIS A 342 11.29 1.85 1.46
N ARG A 343 11.75 2.16 0.26
CA ARG A 343 13.10 2.65 -0.01
C ARG A 343 13.05 4.03 -0.66
N VAL A 344 14.15 4.75 -0.53
CA VAL A 344 14.43 5.96 -1.29
C VAL A 344 15.56 5.68 -2.27
N HIS A 345 15.32 5.95 -3.55
CA HIS A 345 16.30 5.94 -4.62
C HIS A 345 16.94 7.34 -4.69
N LEU A 346 18.23 7.41 -4.40
CA LEU A 346 18.97 8.67 -4.42
C LEU A 346 19.66 8.86 -5.78
N PHE A 347 19.38 9.99 -6.39
CA PHE A 347 20.12 10.52 -7.54
C PHE A 347 20.78 11.84 -7.19
N SER A 348 21.79 12.26 -7.94
CA SER A 348 22.38 13.60 -7.82
C SER A 348 22.76 14.17 -9.16
N ALA A 349 22.75 15.50 -9.26
CA ALA A 349 23.24 16.21 -10.41
C ALA A 349 23.93 17.53 -10.00
N GLU A 350 25.09 17.80 -10.61
CA GLU A 350 25.69 19.13 -10.51
C GLU A 350 25.01 20.06 -11.51
N ILE A 351 24.51 21.21 -11.03
CA ILE A 351 23.81 22.20 -11.85
C ILE A 351 24.73 23.35 -12.25
N THR A 352 24.46 23.94 -13.39
CA THR A 352 25.17 25.13 -13.90
C THR A 352 24.75 26.39 -13.15
N ALA A 353 25.52 27.48 -13.28
CA ALA A 353 25.15 28.78 -12.72
C ALA A 353 23.82 29.28 -13.30
N ALA A 354 23.59 29.10 -14.58
CA ALA A 354 22.36 29.53 -15.25
C ALA A 354 21.12 28.73 -14.76
N GLU A 355 21.27 27.45 -14.47
CA GLU A 355 20.19 26.63 -13.86
C GLU A 355 19.90 27.08 -12.43
N LEU A 356 20.95 27.32 -11.64
CA LEU A 356 20.82 27.85 -10.28
C LEU A 356 20.12 29.23 -10.24
N ASP A 357 20.46 30.11 -11.19
CA ASP A 357 19.84 31.44 -11.28
C ASP A 357 18.38 31.35 -11.66
N ARG A 358 17.98 30.39 -12.51
CA ARG A 358 16.57 30.10 -12.81
C ARG A 358 15.81 29.64 -11.56
N LEU A 359 16.39 28.72 -10.78
CA LEU A 359 15.79 28.19 -9.56
C LEU A 359 15.61 29.29 -8.48
N ARG A 360 16.49 30.28 -8.41
CA ARG A 360 16.40 31.41 -7.46
C ARG A 360 15.19 32.30 -7.67
N VAL A 361 14.70 32.42 -8.91
CA VAL A 361 13.58 33.27 -9.28
C VAL A 361 12.29 32.46 -9.55
N ALA A 362 12.35 31.15 -9.34
CA ALA A 362 11.22 30.28 -9.50
C ALA A 362 10.10 30.60 -8.51
N GLY A 363 8.87 30.60 -9.01
CA GLY A 363 7.67 30.71 -8.16
C GLY A 363 7.36 29.41 -7.43
N PRO A 364 6.23 29.33 -6.73
CA PRO A 364 5.75 28.07 -6.18
C PRO A 364 5.46 27.07 -7.30
N HIS A 365 5.82 25.82 -7.04
CA HIS A 365 5.62 24.65 -7.90
C HIS A 365 4.70 23.63 -7.22
N GLY A 366 4.53 22.46 -7.82
CA GLY A 366 3.71 21.36 -7.35
C GLY A 366 2.38 21.26 -8.11
N VAL A 367 1.70 20.12 -7.95
CA VAL A 367 0.44 19.82 -8.65
C VAL A 367 -0.73 20.36 -7.84
N ALA A 368 -1.28 21.50 -8.27
CA ALA A 368 -2.38 22.17 -7.56
C ALA A 368 -3.64 21.29 -7.38
N ALA A 369 -3.89 20.33 -8.31
CA ALA A 369 -4.99 19.38 -8.21
C ALA A 369 -4.81 18.40 -7.02
N ASP A 370 -3.58 18.17 -6.60
CA ASP A 370 -3.22 17.27 -5.50
C ASP A 370 -3.07 18.03 -4.17
N GLY A 371 -3.27 19.34 -4.19
CA GLY A 371 -3.09 20.22 -3.03
C GLY A 371 -1.61 20.47 -2.67
N GLU A 372 -0.69 20.08 -3.55
CA GLU A 372 0.74 20.24 -3.34
C GLU A 372 1.19 21.66 -3.69
N ARG A 373 2.01 22.21 -2.83
CA ARG A 373 2.64 23.51 -3.05
C ARG A 373 4.04 23.52 -2.48
N THR A 374 5.01 23.38 -3.39
CA THR A 374 6.44 23.38 -3.06
C THR A 374 7.07 24.73 -3.33
N HIS A 375 8.09 25.06 -2.55
CA HIS A 375 8.90 26.26 -2.73
C HIS A 375 10.37 25.87 -2.80
N VAL A 376 11.04 26.26 -3.88
CA VAL A 376 12.47 26.03 -4.01
C VAL A 376 13.23 26.88 -3.01
N GLU A 377 14.10 26.26 -2.24
CA GLU A 377 15.03 26.93 -1.32
C GLU A 377 16.48 26.54 -1.62
N ILE A 378 17.33 27.54 -1.65
CA ILE A 378 18.75 27.40 -1.95
C ILE A 378 19.54 27.72 -0.69
N ARG A 379 20.38 26.78 -0.26
CA ARG A 379 21.20 26.87 0.94
C ARG A 379 22.62 26.41 0.64
N THR A 380 23.58 26.73 1.50
CA THR A 380 24.86 26.05 1.48
C THR A 380 24.78 24.74 2.28
N TYR A 381 25.59 23.77 1.92
CA TYR A 381 25.67 22.51 2.67
C TYR A 381 26.03 22.74 4.14
N GLY A 382 26.92 23.70 4.42
CA GLY A 382 27.28 24.11 5.77
C GLY A 382 26.08 24.60 6.59
N GLU A 383 25.21 25.43 6.01
CA GLU A 383 23.97 25.89 6.66
C GLU A 383 23.01 24.71 6.94
N VAL A 384 22.82 23.81 5.97
CA VAL A 384 21.94 22.63 6.15
C VAL A 384 22.48 21.72 7.25
N ARG A 385 23.78 21.46 7.26
CA ARG A 385 24.44 20.57 8.22
C ARG A 385 24.40 21.12 9.65
N SER A 386 24.56 22.41 9.84
CA SER A 386 24.64 23.05 11.17
C SER A 386 23.29 23.55 11.69
N GLY A 387 22.32 23.82 10.79
CA GLY A 387 21.09 24.55 11.13
C GLY A 387 19.92 23.67 11.59
N GLY A 388 19.98 22.34 11.48
CA GLY A 388 18.87 21.46 11.80
C GLY A 388 17.65 21.67 10.89
N LEU A 389 17.86 22.15 9.67
CA LEU A 389 16.82 22.51 8.71
C LEU A 389 16.12 21.28 8.11
N VAL A 390 16.87 20.20 7.91
CA VAL A 390 16.43 18.95 7.31
C VAL A 390 16.46 17.81 8.33
N ASP A 391 15.74 16.73 8.03
CA ASP A 391 15.82 15.51 8.82
C ASP A 391 17.15 14.77 8.62
N TRP A 392 17.39 13.75 9.46
CA TRP A 392 18.63 12.96 9.41
C TRP A 392 18.77 12.15 8.12
N ALA A 393 17.68 11.72 7.49
CA ALA A 393 17.72 10.97 6.25
C ALA A 393 18.13 11.87 5.09
N THR A 394 17.54 13.05 4.97
CA THR A 394 17.91 14.08 3.98
C THR A 394 19.36 14.53 4.14
N LEU A 395 19.80 14.76 5.39
CA LEU A 395 21.20 15.10 5.65
C LEU A 395 22.16 13.97 5.24
N GLY A 396 21.80 12.72 5.53
CA GLY A 396 22.59 11.54 5.12
C GLY A 396 22.65 11.37 3.60
N MET A 397 21.55 11.62 2.89
CA MET A 397 21.49 11.58 1.43
C MET A 397 22.35 12.68 0.80
N LEU A 398 22.32 13.90 1.34
CA LEU A 398 23.22 14.98 0.90
C LEU A 398 24.69 14.62 1.12
N ALA A 399 25.04 14.08 2.29
CA ALA A 399 26.41 13.66 2.58
C ALA A 399 26.90 12.55 1.61
N GLU A 400 26.03 11.60 1.24
CA GLU A 400 26.34 10.59 0.24
C GLU A 400 26.52 11.19 -1.16
N ALA A 401 25.60 12.10 -1.56
CA ALA A 401 25.61 12.72 -2.88
C ALA A 401 26.84 13.63 -3.10
N LEU A 402 27.24 14.36 -2.05
CA LEU A 402 28.35 15.32 -2.07
C LEU A 402 29.71 14.70 -1.72
N GLY A 403 29.69 13.49 -1.12
CA GLY A 403 30.89 12.77 -0.76
C GLY A 403 31.82 12.56 -1.96
N GLU A 404 33.13 12.56 -1.74
CA GLU A 404 34.12 12.23 -2.77
C GLU A 404 33.82 10.82 -3.31
N VAL A 405 33.92 10.66 -4.61
CA VAL A 405 33.92 9.33 -5.26
C VAL A 405 35.11 8.57 -4.63
N ARG A 406 34.83 7.71 -3.66
CA ARG A 406 35.82 6.74 -3.25
C ARG A 406 36.26 6.00 -4.47
N PRO A 407 37.57 6.01 -4.83
CA PRO A 407 38.05 5.19 -5.93
C PRO A 407 37.65 3.73 -5.64
N PRO A 408 37.36 2.94 -6.64
CA PRO A 408 37.02 1.54 -6.46
C PRO A 408 38.12 0.87 -5.61
N PRO A 409 37.81 -0.08 -4.73
CA PRO A 409 38.80 -0.77 -3.91
C PRO A 409 39.87 -1.38 -4.82
N GLY A 410 41.12 -0.93 -4.66
CA GLY A 410 42.26 -1.33 -5.50
C GLY A 410 42.89 -0.22 -6.33
N SER A 411 42.36 1.01 -6.35
CA SER A 411 43.00 2.12 -7.00
C SER A 411 44.22 2.60 -6.14
N PRO A 412 45.41 2.82 -6.75
CA PRO A 412 46.58 3.27 -6.00
C PRO A 412 46.35 4.68 -5.44
N PRO A 413 46.89 5.01 -4.26
CA PRO A 413 46.74 6.33 -3.68
C PRO A 413 47.33 7.39 -4.63
N ARG A 414 46.60 8.49 -4.85
CA ARG A 414 47.13 9.66 -5.55
C ARG A 414 48.38 10.10 -4.81
N ARG A 415 49.53 10.10 -5.47
CA ARG A 415 50.78 10.67 -4.92
C ARG A 415 50.53 12.14 -4.59
N ALA A 416 50.66 12.49 -3.33
CA ALA A 416 50.79 13.87 -2.92
C ALA A 416 52.03 14.43 -3.67
N ASP A 417 51.84 15.44 -4.50
CA ASP A 417 52.97 16.21 -5.08
C ASP A 417 53.73 16.83 -3.91
N ALA A 418 54.84 16.20 -3.59
CA ALA A 418 55.83 16.78 -2.71
C ALA A 418 56.50 17.93 -3.49
N GLY A 419 55.91 19.13 -3.38
CA GLY A 419 56.50 20.36 -3.85
C GLY A 419 57.86 20.56 -3.19
N GLY A 420 58.90 20.39 -3.99
CA GLY A 420 60.25 20.63 -3.59
C GLY A 420 60.46 22.08 -3.10
N ARG A 421 61.07 22.20 -1.96
CA ARG A 421 61.80 23.40 -1.57
C ARG A 421 63.26 23.14 -1.93
N SER A 422 63.81 23.93 -2.81
CA SER A 422 65.20 24.27 -2.90
C SER A 422 65.37 25.71 -2.52
#